data_2fb60248550e77c10a8ff95280854c9f
#
_entry.id   2fb60248550e77c10a8ff95280854c9f
#
_cell.length_a   1.000
_cell.length_b   1.000
_cell.length_c   1.000
_cell.angle_alpha   90.00
_cell.angle_beta   90.00
_cell.angle_gamma   90.00
#
_symmetry.space_group_name_H-M   'P 1'
#
loop_
_entity.id
_entity.type
_entity.pdbx_description
1 polymer ?
#
loop_
_entity_poly.entity_id
_entity_poly.type
_entity_poly.pdbx_seq_one_letter_code
_entity_poly.pdbx_strand_id
1 'polypeptide(L)'
;ASILGRNEDGTPMRKPPLLQALAQDAILADTKLIAEAWDAGGLYQVGDFPAFKRWCEWNGKYRDDMREYLKGGLWCGKYAAKRLVGSPDIYDPNIRGKDASINFITCHDGFTLYDLYSYNEKHNEANGWGNTDGGNDNRSWNCGAEGVTSDPEVLHLRKRMIKNACATLLTSRGTPMFLAGDEFCNTQFGNNNPYCQDNEISWLDWGLLKKNQDIYQFFRYMIHFRKKHPAIHGLCQPATCGLMDVSLHGVRPFEGDFGEDAKVIAAMFAGFDSKRKKDEIGRAHV
;
A
#
# COMPACT_ATOMS: atom_id res chain seq x y z
N ALA A 1 10.43 -12.67 5.08
CA ALA A 1 11.90 -12.51 5.12
C ALA A 1 12.46 -12.63 6.55
N SER A 2 11.66 -12.28 7.57
CA SER A 2 12.10 -12.31 8.99
C SER A 2 12.56 -13.70 9.48
N ILE A 3 12.10 -14.78 8.87
CA ILE A 3 12.55 -16.14 9.18
C ILE A 3 14.08 -16.32 9.02
N LEU A 4 14.69 -15.60 8.07
CA LEU A 4 16.14 -15.61 7.84
C LEU A 4 16.93 -14.89 8.95
N GLY A 5 16.25 -14.22 9.84
CA GLY A 5 16.80 -13.52 11.00
C GLY A 5 16.53 -14.22 12.33
N ARG A 6 16.20 -15.52 12.34
CA ARG A 6 16.01 -16.30 13.57
C ARG A 6 17.21 -17.20 13.87
N ASN A 7 17.51 -17.34 15.16
CA ASN A 7 18.41 -18.36 15.70
C ASN A 7 17.78 -19.75 15.61
N GLU A 8 18.54 -20.79 15.88
CA GLU A 8 18.08 -22.19 15.93
C GLU A 8 16.94 -22.42 16.95
N ASP A 9 16.95 -21.66 18.04
CA ASP A 9 15.90 -21.71 19.07
C ASP A 9 14.66 -20.88 18.70
N GLY A 10 14.63 -20.29 17.50
CA GLY A 10 13.54 -19.46 17.00
C GLY A 10 13.57 -17.99 17.47
N THR A 11 14.50 -17.59 18.31
CA THR A 11 14.61 -16.18 18.75
C THR A 11 15.15 -15.28 17.64
N PRO A 12 14.75 -13.98 17.58
CA PRO A 12 15.27 -13.06 16.58
C PRO A 12 16.77 -12.76 16.77
N MET A 13 17.53 -12.84 15.69
CA MET A 13 18.92 -12.40 15.68
C MET A 13 19.02 -10.88 15.60
N ARG A 14 19.88 -10.31 16.43
CA ARG A 14 20.23 -8.88 16.33
C ARG A 14 21.05 -8.56 15.07
N LYS A 15 21.87 -9.49 14.62
CA LYS A 15 22.80 -9.36 13.49
C LYS A 15 22.72 -10.61 12.60
N PRO A 16 21.65 -10.80 11.81
CA PRO A 16 21.48 -11.98 10.97
C PRO A 16 22.53 -12.00 9.85
N PRO A 17 23.41 -13.04 9.79
CA PRO A 17 24.57 -13.03 8.89
C PRO A 17 24.20 -12.93 7.41
N LEU A 18 23.21 -13.71 6.97
CA LEU A 18 22.78 -13.71 5.57
C LEU A 18 22.23 -12.33 5.14
N LEU A 19 21.36 -11.72 5.96
CA LEU A 19 20.77 -10.43 5.63
C LEU A 19 21.82 -9.31 5.62
N GLN A 20 22.84 -9.42 6.50
CA GLN A 20 23.98 -8.49 6.50
C GLN A 20 24.87 -8.69 5.28
N ALA A 21 25.18 -9.93 4.91
CA ALA A 21 25.97 -10.24 3.72
C ALA A 21 25.29 -9.67 2.46
N LEU A 22 24.00 -9.91 2.26
CA LEU A 22 23.23 -9.34 1.14
C LEU A 22 23.25 -7.81 1.14
N ALA A 23 23.15 -7.18 2.32
CA ALA A 23 23.12 -5.71 2.44
C ALA A 23 24.47 -5.05 2.11
N GLN A 24 25.57 -5.80 2.24
CA GLN A 24 26.94 -5.31 2.02
C GLN A 24 27.56 -5.83 0.71
N ASP A 25 26.85 -6.66 -0.03
CA ASP A 25 27.34 -7.24 -1.28
C ASP A 25 27.53 -6.15 -2.35
N ALA A 26 28.74 -6.06 -2.90
CA ALA A 26 29.09 -5.04 -3.90
C ALA A 26 28.33 -5.22 -5.22
N ILE A 27 27.98 -6.45 -5.60
CA ILE A 27 27.19 -6.75 -6.79
C ILE A 27 25.76 -6.21 -6.63
N LEU A 28 25.24 -6.22 -5.41
CA LEU A 28 23.91 -5.74 -5.07
C LEU A 28 23.87 -4.25 -4.69
N ALA A 29 24.98 -3.51 -4.79
CA ALA A 29 25.05 -2.11 -4.35
C ALA A 29 23.93 -1.23 -4.94
N ASP A 30 23.68 -1.38 -6.24
CA ASP A 30 22.63 -0.63 -6.96
C ASP A 30 21.29 -1.35 -7.04
N THR A 31 21.14 -2.51 -6.39
CA THR A 31 19.92 -3.30 -6.39
C THR A 31 19.03 -2.88 -5.23
N LYS A 32 17.76 -2.59 -5.47
CA LYS A 32 16.79 -2.37 -4.40
C LYS A 32 16.51 -3.68 -3.68
N LEU A 33 16.87 -3.76 -2.40
CA LEU A 33 16.53 -4.88 -1.53
C LEU A 33 15.22 -4.59 -0.81
N ILE A 34 14.26 -5.50 -0.92
CA ILE A 34 12.91 -5.35 -0.35
C ILE A 34 12.63 -6.54 0.52
N ALA A 35 12.17 -6.29 1.74
CA ALA A 35 11.79 -7.31 2.70
C ALA A 35 10.27 -7.31 2.95
N GLU A 36 9.70 -8.49 2.97
CA GLU A 36 8.49 -8.77 3.72
C GLU A 36 8.93 -8.98 5.17
N ALA A 37 8.77 -7.90 5.98
CA ALA A 37 9.40 -7.79 7.30
C ALA A 37 8.62 -8.50 8.42
N TRP A 38 8.07 -9.68 8.14
CA TRP A 38 7.38 -10.57 9.08
C TRP A 38 7.55 -12.03 8.70
N ASP A 39 7.08 -12.93 9.56
CA ASP A 39 7.00 -14.36 9.31
C ASP A 39 5.77 -15.02 9.97
N ALA A 40 5.49 -16.27 9.58
CA ALA A 40 4.38 -17.05 10.14
C ALA A 40 4.53 -17.38 11.64
N GLY A 41 5.72 -17.23 12.20
CA GLY A 41 5.98 -17.40 13.64
C GLY A 41 5.66 -16.16 14.48
N GLY A 42 5.01 -15.13 13.90
CA GLY A 42 4.55 -13.94 14.62
C GLY A 42 5.61 -12.83 14.77
N LEU A 43 6.79 -12.97 14.18
CA LEU A 43 7.77 -11.89 14.17
C LEU A 43 7.35 -10.81 13.17
N TYR A 44 7.22 -9.57 13.65
CA TYR A 44 6.84 -8.42 12.86
C TYR A 44 7.86 -7.29 13.05
N GLN A 45 8.66 -7.01 12.02
CA GLN A 45 9.82 -6.10 12.05
C GLN A 45 9.66 -4.88 11.13
N VAL A 46 8.43 -4.49 10.81
CA VAL A 46 8.18 -3.30 9.99
C VAL A 46 8.66 -2.05 10.71
N GLY A 47 9.64 -1.36 10.12
CA GLY A 47 10.38 -0.24 10.70
C GLY A 47 11.73 -0.62 11.32
N ASP A 48 11.89 -1.89 11.73
CA ASP A 48 13.06 -2.40 12.46
C ASP A 48 13.72 -3.60 11.78
N PHE A 49 13.46 -3.81 10.48
CA PHE A 49 14.10 -4.90 9.76
C PHE A 49 15.62 -4.76 9.80
N PRO A 50 16.36 -5.84 10.18
CA PRO A 50 17.79 -5.77 10.44
C PRO A 50 18.63 -5.54 9.18
N ALA A 51 19.96 -5.51 9.33
CA ALA A 51 20.95 -5.31 8.27
C ALA A 51 21.09 -3.86 7.77
N PHE A 52 21.59 -3.02 8.69
CA PHE A 52 22.10 -1.66 8.41
C PHE A 52 21.07 -0.67 7.84
N LYS A 53 19.77 -0.97 7.99
CA LYS A 53 18.68 -0.17 7.41
C LYS A 53 18.77 -0.01 5.88
N ARG A 54 19.44 -0.94 5.20
CA ARG A 54 19.64 -0.97 3.75
C ARG A 54 18.40 -1.43 3.00
N TRP A 55 17.56 -2.25 3.66
CA TRP A 55 16.38 -2.86 3.07
C TRP A 55 15.20 -1.89 3.06
N CYS A 56 14.48 -1.84 1.94
CA CYS A 56 13.11 -1.35 1.92
C CYS A 56 12.18 -2.42 2.49
N GLU A 57 11.05 -2.03 3.03
CA GLU A 57 10.14 -2.94 3.70
C GLU A 57 8.72 -2.80 3.14
N TRP A 58 8.05 -3.94 2.93
CA TRP A 58 6.62 -3.90 2.74
C TRP A 58 5.97 -3.31 3.99
N ASN A 59 5.24 -2.22 3.80
CA ASN A 59 4.65 -1.49 4.91
C ASN A 59 3.24 -2.03 5.22
N GLY A 60 3.16 -3.07 6.06
CA GLY A 60 1.88 -3.63 6.49
C GLY A 60 1.01 -2.62 7.26
N LYS A 61 1.62 -1.65 7.97
CA LYS A 61 0.86 -0.58 8.64
C LYS A 61 0.22 0.39 7.63
N TYR A 62 0.89 0.64 6.48
CA TYR A 62 0.26 1.38 5.38
C TYR A 62 -1.01 0.67 4.90
N ARG A 63 -0.90 -0.62 4.61
CA ARG A 63 -2.04 -1.45 4.18
C ARG A 63 -3.20 -1.33 5.15
N ASP A 64 -2.94 -1.56 6.42
CA ASP A 64 -3.98 -1.68 7.44
C ASP A 64 -4.65 -0.32 7.71
N ASP A 65 -3.85 0.74 7.90
CA ASP A 65 -4.35 2.08 8.17
C ASP A 65 -5.13 2.66 6.98
N MET A 66 -4.66 2.41 5.74
CA MET A 66 -5.35 2.90 4.54
C MET A 66 -6.63 2.13 4.25
N ARG A 67 -6.66 0.81 4.44
CA ARG A 67 -7.90 0.03 4.33
C ARG A 67 -8.95 0.54 5.31
N GLU A 68 -8.55 0.77 6.57
CA GLU A 68 -9.45 1.27 7.60
C GLU A 68 -9.97 2.68 7.28
N TYR A 69 -9.11 3.57 6.84
CA TYR A 69 -9.48 4.93 6.48
C TYR A 69 -10.44 4.98 5.28
N LEU A 70 -10.11 4.23 4.21
CA LEU A 70 -10.91 4.24 2.98
C LEU A 70 -12.31 3.68 3.17
N LYS A 71 -12.52 2.71 4.06
CA LYS A 71 -13.87 2.23 4.39
C LYS A 71 -14.62 3.13 5.38
N GLY A 72 -13.99 4.19 5.86
CA GLY A 72 -14.62 5.18 6.74
C GLY A 72 -14.55 4.85 8.23
N GLY A 73 -13.56 4.09 8.68
CA GLY A 73 -13.32 3.77 10.08
C GLY A 73 -13.13 5.02 10.95
N LEU A 74 -13.39 4.88 12.25
CA LEU A 74 -13.17 5.92 13.23
C LEU A 74 -11.70 5.98 13.67
N TRP A 75 -11.21 7.13 14.10
CA TRP A 75 -9.85 7.37 14.63
C TRP A 75 -8.70 7.06 13.66
N CYS A 76 -8.98 6.72 12.41
CA CYS A 76 -7.95 6.32 11.45
C CYS A 76 -7.28 7.49 10.70
N GLY A 77 -7.88 8.67 10.69
CA GLY A 77 -7.37 9.84 9.95
C GLY A 77 -5.94 10.23 10.33
N LYS A 78 -5.59 10.22 11.62
CA LYS A 78 -4.24 10.51 12.10
C LYS A 78 -3.18 9.55 11.56
N TYR A 79 -3.51 8.26 11.46
CA TYR A 79 -2.60 7.26 10.92
C TYR A 79 -2.52 7.35 9.40
N ALA A 80 -3.66 7.47 8.72
CA ALA A 80 -3.71 7.64 7.27
C ALA A 80 -2.90 8.87 6.82
N ALA A 81 -3.00 10.00 7.53
CA ALA A 81 -2.20 11.19 7.26
C ALA A 81 -0.69 10.90 7.27
N LYS A 82 -0.20 10.14 8.26
CA LYS A 82 1.21 9.72 8.32
C LYS A 82 1.59 8.80 7.17
N ARG A 83 0.68 7.89 6.77
CA ARG A 83 0.92 6.97 5.63
C ARG A 83 1.08 7.73 4.32
N LEU A 84 0.25 8.74 4.08
CA LEU A 84 0.30 9.58 2.87
C LEU A 84 1.67 10.27 2.68
N VAL A 85 2.32 10.67 3.77
CA VAL A 85 3.57 11.41 3.72
C VAL A 85 4.83 10.55 3.89
N GLY A 86 4.70 9.21 3.76
CA GLY A 86 5.84 8.29 3.76
C GLY A 86 6.12 7.61 5.10
N SER A 87 5.15 7.62 6.02
CA SER A 87 5.26 6.93 7.32
C SER A 87 6.47 7.35 8.17
N PRO A 88 6.65 8.66 8.48
CA PRO A 88 7.82 9.15 9.19
C PRO A 88 7.92 8.63 10.64
N ASP A 89 6.82 8.15 11.20
CA ASP A 89 6.75 7.49 12.50
C ASP A 89 7.30 6.04 12.49
N ILE A 90 7.52 5.48 11.31
CA ILE A 90 8.08 4.14 11.11
C ILE A 90 9.47 4.25 10.48
N TYR A 91 9.60 5.11 9.48
CA TYR A 91 10.83 5.31 8.72
C TYR A 91 11.29 6.75 8.88
N ASP A 92 12.23 6.99 9.81
CA ASP A 92 12.85 8.31 9.95
C ASP A 92 13.50 8.71 8.62
N PRO A 93 13.04 9.77 7.96
CA PRO A 93 13.54 10.16 6.65
C PRO A 93 15.03 10.54 6.64
N ASN A 94 15.58 10.95 7.80
CA ASN A 94 17.01 11.27 7.93
C ASN A 94 17.90 10.02 7.98
N ILE A 95 17.32 8.85 8.30
CA ILE A 95 18.07 7.60 8.50
C ILE A 95 17.75 6.59 7.40
N ARG A 96 16.47 6.45 7.03
CA ARG A 96 15.98 5.39 6.14
C ARG A 96 15.81 5.85 4.70
N GLY A 97 15.82 7.15 4.45
CA GLY A 97 15.50 7.70 3.15
C GLY A 97 13.99 7.66 2.84
N LYS A 98 13.63 8.28 1.72
CA LYS A 98 12.23 8.50 1.32
C LYS A 98 11.58 7.24 0.71
N ASP A 99 12.36 6.25 0.31
CA ASP A 99 11.92 5.05 -0.40
C ASP A 99 11.91 3.78 0.45
N ALA A 100 12.13 3.90 1.75
CA ALA A 100 12.14 2.75 2.66
C ALA A 100 10.79 2.04 2.73
N SER A 101 9.71 2.78 2.60
CA SER A 101 8.35 2.26 2.62
C SER A 101 7.92 1.76 1.24
N ILE A 102 7.65 0.46 1.12
CA ILE A 102 6.89 -0.11 0.00
C ILE A 102 5.43 -0.10 0.41
N ASN A 103 4.69 0.84 -0.14
CA ASN A 103 3.27 1.04 0.16
C ASN A 103 2.42 0.07 -0.66
N PHE A 104 1.45 -0.55 -0.04
CA PHE A 104 0.49 -1.41 -0.73
C PHE A 104 -0.86 -1.44 -0.01
N ILE A 105 -1.91 -1.71 -0.75
CA ILE A 105 -3.26 -1.98 -0.22
C ILE A 105 -3.55 -3.47 -0.34
N THR A 106 -3.03 -4.10 -1.39
CA THR A 106 -3.18 -5.51 -1.73
C THR A 106 -1.83 -6.11 -2.10
N CYS A 107 -1.66 -7.39 -1.84
CA CYS A 107 -0.49 -8.18 -2.23
C CYS A 107 -0.90 -9.63 -2.51
N HIS A 108 0.05 -10.56 -2.61
CA HIS A 108 -0.22 -11.98 -2.84
C HIS A 108 -1.00 -12.65 -1.72
N ASP A 109 -0.89 -12.13 -0.48
CA ASP A 109 -1.65 -12.56 0.68
C ASP A 109 -2.85 -11.63 0.91
N GLY A 110 -4.01 -12.20 1.18
CA GLY A 110 -5.24 -11.45 1.39
C GLY A 110 -6.10 -11.31 0.13
N PHE A 111 -7.10 -10.46 0.20
CA PHE A 111 -8.00 -10.18 -0.92
C PHE A 111 -7.31 -9.41 -2.06
N THR A 112 -7.73 -9.67 -3.30
CA THR A 112 -7.51 -8.75 -4.43
C THR A 112 -8.19 -7.41 -4.15
N LEU A 113 -7.87 -6.36 -4.89
CA LEU A 113 -8.51 -5.07 -4.69
C LEU A 113 -10.03 -5.10 -4.99
N TYR A 114 -10.46 -5.92 -5.93
CA TYR A 114 -11.87 -6.13 -6.19
C TYR A 114 -12.56 -6.87 -5.04
N ASP A 115 -11.95 -7.93 -4.53
CA ASP A 115 -12.51 -8.73 -3.43
C ASP A 115 -12.52 -7.94 -2.12
N LEU A 116 -11.54 -7.05 -1.89
CA LEU A 116 -11.50 -6.14 -0.74
C LEU A 116 -12.77 -5.27 -0.61
N TYR A 117 -13.39 -4.93 -1.75
CA TYR A 117 -14.63 -4.15 -1.80
C TYR A 117 -15.84 -4.99 -2.21
N SER A 118 -15.72 -6.33 -2.17
CA SER A 118 -16.79 -7.25 -2.53
C SER A 118 -17.14 -8.24 -1.44
N TYR A 119 -16.25 -8.47 -0.47
CA TYR A 119 -16.42 -9.46 0.57
C TYR A 119 -16.10 -8.89 1.95
N ASN A 120 -16.95 -9.14 2.92
CA ASN A 120 -16.63 -8.93 4.32
C ASN A 120 -15.93 -10.17 4.92
N GLU A 121 -16.35 -11.35 4.48
CA GLU A 121 -15.86 -12.64 4.98
C GLU A 121 -14.97 -13.33 3.92
N LYS A 122 -14.00 -14.10 4.38
CA LYS A 122 -13.17 -14.91 3.48
C LYS A 122 -13.93 -16.20 3.07
N HIS A 123 -13.64 -16.68 1.87
CA HIS A 123 -14.21 -17.90 1.28
C HIS A 123 -13.08 -18.82 0.80
N ASN A 124 -12.41 -19.46 1.77
CA ASN A 124 -11.26 -20.33 1.53
C ASN A 124 -11.63 -21.82 1.52
N GLU A 125 -12.90 -22.18 1.41
CA GLU A 125 -13.39 -23.57 1.47
C GLU A 125 -12.69 -24.45 0.43
N ALA A 126 -12.42 -23.91 -0.76
CA ALA A 126 -11.73 -24.61 -1.83
C ALA A 126 -10.29 -25.03 -1.48
N ASN A 127 -9.70 -24.43 -0.44
CA ASN A 127 -8.36 -24.78 0.03
C ASN A 127 -8.32 -26.07 0.86
N GLY A 128 -9.48 -26.63 1.20
CA GLY A 128 -9.58 -27.90 1.93
C GLY A 128 -9.34 -27.83 3.46
N TRP A 129 -9.21 -26.60 4.01
CA TRP A 129 -8.98 -26.36 5.43
C TRP A 129 -10.25 -25.92 6.20
N GLY A 130 -11.44 -26.11 5.61
CA GLY A 130 -12.69 -25.70 6.23
C GLY A 130 -12.76 -24.20 6.53
N ASN A 131 -12.18 -23.36 5.66
CA ASN A 131 -12.11 -21.90 5.81
C ASN A 131 -11.35 -21.41 7.07
N THR A 132 -10.46 -22.23 7.62
CA THR A 132 -9.67 -21.85 8.82
C THR A 132 -8.35 -21.16 8.49
N ASP A 133 -7.83 -21.32 7.26
CA ASP A 133 -6.60 -20.72 6.76
C ASP A 133 -6.79 -19.26 6.32
N GLY A 134 -5.70 -18.55 6.12
CA GLY A 134 -5.70 -17.12 5.79
C GLY A 134 -6.12 -16.21 6.94
N GLY A 135 -6.00 -14.90 6.75
CA GLY A 135 -6.36 -13.90 7.76
C GLY A 135 -7.87 -13.71 7.91
N ASN A 136 -8.34 -13.50 9.15
CA ASN A 136 -9.75 -13.16 9.42
C ASN A 136 -9.99 -11.64 9.39
N ASP A 137 -9.00 -10.83 9.76
CA ASP A 137 -9.10 -9.36 9.72
C ASP A 137 -8.60 -8.84 8.37
N ASN A 138 -9.50 -8.79 7.39
CA ASN A 138 -9.19 -8.27 6.06
C ASN A 138 -9.36 -6.76 5.94
N ARG A 139 -9.99 -6.11 6.93
CA ARG A 139 -10.38 -4.69 6.87
C ARG A 139 -11.10 -4.33 5.57
N SER A 140 -11.88 -5.29 5.07
CA SER A 140 -12.64 -5.20 3.83
C SER A 140 -14.01 -4.57 4.05
N TRP A 141 -14.71 -4.31 2.96
CA TRP A 141 -16.08 -3.83 2.95
C TRP A 141 -16.79 -4.29 1.68
N ASN A 142 -17.87 -5.05 1.80
CA ASN A 142 -18.61 -5.59 0.65
C ASN A 142 -19.42 -4.54 -0.14
N CYS A 143 -19.41 -3.28 0.30
CA CYS A 143 -20.17 -2.17 -0.31
C CYS A 143 -21.68 -2.38 -0.36
N GLY A 144 -22.22 -3.23 0.52
CA GLY A 144 -23.66 -3.48 0.63
C GLY A 144 -24.16 -4.82 0.10
N ALA A 145 -23.29 -5.60 -0.57
CA ALA A 145 -23.65 -6.95 -1.02
C ALA A 145 -22.42 -7.87 -0.96
N GLU A 146 -22.57 -9.03 -0.32
CA GLU A 146 -21.49 -10.01 -0.23
C GLU A 146 -21.29 -10.72 -1.57
N GLY A 147 -20.06 -10.69 -2.08
CA GLY A 147 -19.68 -11.40 -3.30
C GLY A 147 -20.28 -10.84 -4.59
N VAL A 148 -20.65 -11.75 -5.48
CA VAL A 148 -21.20 -11.40 -6.80
C VAL A 148 -22.56 -10.73 -6.68
N THR A 149 -22.75 -9.62 -7.38
CA THR A 149 -24.03 -8.89 -7.42
C THR A 149 -24.30 -8.32 -8.81
N SER A 150 -25.55 -8.11 -9.12
CA SER A 150 -26.01 -7.36 -10.31
C SER A 150 -26.54 -5.97 -9.97
N ASP A 151 -26.51 -5.57 -8.69
CA ASP A 151 -26.98 -4.27 -8.25
C ASP A 151 -26.04 -3.17 -8.80
N PRO A 152 -26.55 -2.26 -9.66
CA PRO A 152 -25.74 -1.24 -10.29
C PRO A 152 -25.16 -0.23 -9.29
N GLU A 153 -25.86 0.07 -8.21
CA GLU A 153 -25.39 1.02 -7.18
C GLU A 153 -24.21 0.43 -6.40
N VAL A 154 -24.29 -0.84 -6.03
CA VAL A 154 -23.19 -1.56 -5.38
C VAL A 154 -21.98 -1.66 -6.30
N LEU A 155 -22.19 -2.02 -7.57
CA LEU A 155 -21.11 -2.11 -8.55
C LEU A 155 -20.44 -0.75 -8.80
N HIS A 156 -21.23 0.32 -8.86
CA HIS A 156 -20.72 1.69 -8.98
C HIS A 156 -19.88 2.08 -7.76
N LEU A 157 -20.37 1.77 -6.56
CA LEU A 157 -19.66 2.05 -5.31
C LEU A 157 -18.34 1.28 -5.23
N ARG A 158 -18.32 -0.02 -5.58
CA ARG A 158 -17.09 -0.83 -5.64
C ARG A 158 -16.04 -0.21 -6.56
N LYS A 159 -16.45 0.17 -7.78
CA LYS A 159 -15.54 0.83 -8.73
C LYS A 159 -14.99 2.17 -8.20
N ARG A 160 -15.82 2.93 -7.50
CA ARG A 160 -15.39 4.17 -6.83
C ARG A 160 -14.34 3.89 -5.76
N MET A 161 -14.57 2.88 -4.93
CA MET A 161 -13.63 2.50 -3.88
C MET A 161 -12.29 2.00 -4.43
N ILE A 162 -12.31 1.22 -5.51
CA ILE A 162 -11.11 0.78 -6.22
C ILE A 162 -10.31 1.99 -6.75
N LYS A 163 -10.99 2.97 -7.36
CA LYS A 163 -10.36 4.21 -7.85
C LYS A 163 -9.77 5.04 -6.70
N ASN A 164 -10.48 5.14 -5.57
CA ASN A 164 -9.98 5.81 -4.38
C ASN A 164 -8.71 5.14 -3.85
N ALA A 165 -8.71 3.82 -3.73
CA ALA A 165 -7.54 3.05 -3.30
C ALA A 165 -6.33 3.24 -4.23
N CYS A 166 -6.55 3.16 -5.54
CA CYS A 166 -5.53 3.42 -6.56
C CYS A 166 -4.96 4.86 -6.45
N ALA A 167 -5.84 5.86 -6.35
CA ALA A 167 -5.43 7.26 -6.25
C ALA A 167 -4.62 7.49 -4.97
N THR A 168 -5.09 7.01 -3.83
CA THR A 168 -4.41 7.12 -2.54
C THR A 168 -3.02 6.48 -2.59
N LEU A 169 -2.91 5.26 -3.13
CA LEU A 169 -1.64 4.54 -3.24
C LEU A 169 -0.64 5.31 -4.13
N LEU A 170 -1.09 5.77 -5.30
CA LEU A 170 -0.21 6.39 -6.30
C LEU A 170 0.10 7.86 -6.02
N THR A 171 -0.61 8.51 -5.10
CA THR A 171 -0.29 9.87 -4.63
C THR A 171 0.42 9.88 -3.27
N SER A 172 0.55 8.77 -2.59
CA SER A 172 1.32 8.66 -1.34
C SER A 172 2.83 8.67 -1.60
N ARG A 173 3.59 9.27 -0.69
CA ARG A 173 5.05 9.20 -0.67
C ARG A 173 5.50 7.78 -0.28
N GLY A 174 6.56 7.28 -0.89
CA GLY A 174 7.06 5.91 -0.81
C GLY A 174 6.99 5.21 -2.16
N THR A 175 7.33 3.94 -2.22
CA THR A 175 7.24 3.13 -3.45
C THR A 175 5.90 2.40 -3.48
N PRO A 176 5.02 2.68 -4.45
CA PRO A 176 3.74 1.99 -4.56
C PRO A 176 3.93 0.56 -5.11
N MET A 177 3.19 -0.38 -4.54
CA MET A 177 3.05 -1.75 -5.00
C MET A 177 1.57 -2.14 -5.02
N PHE A 178 1.12 -2.85 -6.03
CA PHE A 178 -0.23 -3.43 -6.10
C PHE A 178 -0.17 -4.82 -6.71
N LEU A 179 -1.19 -5.63 -6.48
CA LEU A 179 -1.29 -6.99 -6.98
C LEU A 179 -1.61 -6.97 -8.47
N ALA A 180 -0.96 -7.84 -9.25
CA ALA A 180 -1.29 -8.01 -10.67
C ALA A 180 -2.77 -8.43 -10.83
N GLY A 181 -3.48 -7.72 -11.69
CA GLY A 181 -4.93 -7.91 -11.89
C GLY A 181 -5.81 -6.90 -11.16
N ASP A 182 -5.30 -6.19 -10.15
CA ASP A 182 -6.07 -5.13 -9.48
C ASP A 182 -6.52 -4.03 -10.46
N GLU A 183 -5.68 -3.74 -11.45
CA GLU A 183 -5.93 -2.74 -12.48
C GLU A 183 -7.06 -3.09 -13.45
N PHE A 184 -7.57 -4.30 -13.40
CA PHE A 184 -8.75 -4.71 -14.19
C PHE A 184 -9.78 -5.53 -13.40
N CYS A 185 -9.76 -5.40 -12.07
CA CYS A 185 -10.73 -6.03 -11.16
C CYS A 185 -10.67 -7.56 -11.18
N ASN A 186 -9.47 -8.15 -11.20
CA ASN A 186 -9.33 -9.59 -11.00
C ASN A 186 -9.89 -10.01 -9.64
N THR A 187 -10.54 -11.15 -9.57
CA THR A 187 -11.15 -11.69 -8.35
C THR A 187 -10.62 -13.08 -8.05
N GLN A 188 -10.47 -13.40 -6.79
CA GLN A 188 -10.21 -14.73 -6.26
C GLN A 188 -11.48 -15.30 -5.59
N PHE A 189 -12.65 -14.71 -5.93
CA PHE A 189 -13.98 -15.12 -5.42
C PHE A 189 -14.06 -15.13 -3.89
N GLY A 190 -13.37 -14.19 -3.22
CA GLY A 190 -13.33 -14.12 -1.77
C GLY A 190 -12.33 -15.07 -1.11
N ASN A 191 -11.55 -15.82 -1.89
CA ASN A 191 -10.44 -16.59 -1.34
C ASN A 191 -9.25 -15.64 -1.07
N ASN A 192 -8.89 -15.49 0.20
CA ASN A 192 -7.80 -14.60 0.60
C ASN A 192 -6.47 -15.31 0.85
N ASN A 193 -6.36 -16.60 0.46
CA ASN A 193 -5.15 -17.41 0.63
C ASN A 193 -5.01 -18.47 -0.49
N PRO A 194 -4.95 -18.08 -1.77
CA PRO A 194 -5.05 -19.00 -2.91
C PRO A 194 -3.78 -19.78 -3.21
N TYR A 195 -2.82 -19.88 -2.29
CA TYR A 195 -1.48 -20.46 -2.50
C TYR A 195 -1.49 -21.91 -3.03
N CYS A 196 -2.51 -22.69 -2.71
CA CYS A 196 -2.65 -24.10 -3.12
C CYS A 196 -3.58 -24.26 -4.32
N GLN A 197 -4.05 -23.18 -4.95
CA GLN A 197 -4.96 -23.23 -6.10
C GLN A 197 -4.19 -23.10 -7.41
N ASP A 198 -4.44 -24.02 -8.35
CA ASP A 198 -3.95 -23.93 -9.74
C ASP A 198 -5.16 -23.99 -10.68
N ASN A 199 -6.03 -22.99 -10.56
CA ASN A 199 -7.29 -22.88 -11.30
C ASN A 199 -7.74 -21.41 -11.36
N GLU A 200 -8.98 -21.16 -11.77
CA GLU A 200 -9.59 -19.84 -11.91
C GLU A 200 -9.59 -18.98 -10.63
N ILE A 201 -9.41 -19.59 -9.45
CA ILE A 201 -9.28 -18.83 -8.19
C ILE A 201 -7.98 -18.02 -8.16
N SER A 202 -6.88 -18.62 -8.64
CA SER A 202 -5.56 -17.97 -8.62
C SER A 202 -5.11 -17.40 -9.97
N TRP A 203 -5.72 -17.83 -11.07
CA TRP A 203 -5.36 -17.35 -12.40
C TRP A 203 -5.88 -15.94 -12.66
N LEU A 204 -5.17 -15.19 -13.51
CA LEU A 204 -5.62 -13.88 -13.97
C LEU A 204 -6.62 -14.05 -15.13
N ASP A 205 -7.85 -13.58 -14.94
CA ASP A 205 -8.84 -13.51 -16.02
C ASP A 205 -8.63 -12.27 -16.89
N TRP A 206 -7.87 -12.42 -17.96
CA TRP A 206 -7.61 -11.35 -18.92
C TRP A 206 -8.86 -10.84 -19.65
N GLY A 207 -9.97 -11.57 -19.62
CA GLY A 207 -11.26 -11.13 -20.16
C GLY A 207 -11.80 -9.92 -19.37
N LEU A 208 -11.46 -9.81 -18.09
CA LEU A 208 -11.84 -8.69 -17.24
C LEU A 208 -11.21 -7.35 -17.67
N LEU A 209 -10.05 -7.38 -18.33
CA LEU A 209 -9.41 -6.16 -18.86
C LEU A 209 -10.33 -5.44 -19.85
N LYS A 210 -11.01 -6.17 -20.74
CA LYS A 210 -11.98 -5.59 -21.68
C LYS A 210 -13.23 -5.09 -20.98
N LYS A 211 -13.72 -5.82 -19.98
CA LYS A 211 -14.92 -5.52 -19.21
C LYS A 211 -14.73 -4.27 -18.31
N ASN A 212 -13.53 -4.08 -17.75
CA ASN A 212 -13.23 -3.04 -16.78
C ASN A 212 -12.22 -2.01 -17.33
N GLN A 213 -12.36 -1.62 -18.60
CA GLN A 213 -11.48 -0.64 -19.25
C GLN A 213 -11.41 0.70 -18.51
N ASP A 214 -12.49 1.11 -17.86
CA ASP A 214 -12.54 2.35 -17.07
C ASP A 214 -11.59 2.31 -15.85
N ILE A 215 -11.47 1.16 -15.20
CA ILE A 215 -10.53 0.94 -14.09
C ILE A 215 -9.09 0.89 -14.62
N TYR A 216 -8.85 0.10 -15.65
CA TYR A 216 -7.53 0.00 -16.27
C TYR A 216 -6.99 1.35 -16.73
N GLN A 217 -7.82 2.15 -17.43
CA GLN A 217 -7.41 3.48 -17.88
C GLN A 217 -7.15 4.43 -16.69
N PHE A 218 -7.90 4.29 -15.61
CA PHE A 218 -7.67 5.07 -14.39
C PHE A 218 -6.32 4.73 -13.75
N PHE A 219 -5.97 3.44 -13.58
CA PHE A 219 -4.65 3.02 -13.09
C PHE A 219 -3.52 3.55 -13.99
N ARG A 220 -3.67 3.38 -15.29
CA ARG A 220 -2.71 3.89 -16.28
C ARG A 220 -2.53 5.41 -16.17
N TYR A 221 -3.62 6.16 -16.02
CA TYR A 221 -3.59 7.60 -15.81
C TYR A 221 -2.84 7.96 -14.52
N MET A 222 -3.15 7.32 -13.40
CA MET A 222 -2.52 7.60 -12.12
C MET A 222 -1.02 7.27 -12.09
N ILE A 223 -0.61 6.19 -12.76
CA ILE A 223 0.81 5.86 -12.94
C ILE A 223 1.54 6.97 -13.73
N HIS A 224 0.93 7.44 -14.82
CA HIS A 224 1.49 8.56 -15.60
C HIS A 224 1.51 9.86 -14.79
N PHE A 225 0.44 10.14 -14.05
CA PHE A 225 0.38 11.29 -13.15
C PHE A 225 1.54 11.26 -12.17
N ARG A 226 1.72 10.15 -11.45
CA ARG A 226 2.83 9.99 -10.51
C ARG A 226 4.20 10.20 -11.16
N LYS A 227 4.45 9.59 -12.33
CA LYS A 227 5.71 9.76 -13.08
C LYS A 227 5.95 11.21 -13.51
N LYS A 228 4.90 11.96 -13.82
CA LYS A 228 4.96 13.35 -14.26
C LYS A 228 5.20 14.33 -13.11
N HIS A 229 4.91 13.93 -11.88
CA HIS A 229 4.94 14.77 -10.69
C HIS A 229 5.99 14.31 -9.67
N PRO A 230 7.29 14.65 -9.86
CA PRO A 230 8.39 14.18 -9.01
C PRO A 230 8.30 14.70 -7.57
N ALA A 231 7.60 15.79 -7.29
CA ALA A 231 7.38 16.29 -5.93
C ALA A 231 6.71 15.25 -5.03
N ILE A 232 5.82 14.40 -5.56
CA ILE A 232 5.18 13.31 -4.82
C ILE A 232 6.23 12.31 -4.30
N HIS A 233 7.27 12.05 -5.08
CA HIS A 233 8.36 11.13 -4.70
C HIS A 233 9.34 11.74 -3.69
N GLY A 234 9.29 13.07 -3.48
CA GLY A 234 10.30 13.79 -2.70
C GLY A 234 11.68 13.80 -3.36
N LEU A 235 11.73 13.70 -4.68
CA LEU A 235 12.98 13.72 -5.47
C LEU A 235 13.37 15.11 -5.95
N CYS A 236 12.53 16.11 -5.70
CA CYS A 236 12.80 17.51 -6.02
C CYS A 236 13.78 18.15 -5.01
N GLN A 237 14.44 19.21 -5.44
CA GLN A 237 15.11 20.13 -4.53
C GLN A 237 14.07 20.94 -3.73
N PRO A 238 14.46 21.58 -2.62
CA PRO A 238 13.55 22.48 -1.89
C PRO A 238 12.92 23.51 -2.82
N ALA A 239 11.61 23.76 -2.62
CA ALA A 239 10.89 24.75 -3.42
C ALA A 239 11.45 26.15 -3.21
N THR A 240 11.62 26.93 -4.27
CA THR A 240 12.15 28.29 -4.22
C THR A 240 11.17 29.28 -3.61
N CYS A 241 9.89 28.96 -3.62
CA CYS A 241 8.82 29.74 -2.98
C CYS A 241 8.76 29.59 -1.45
N GLY A 242 9.65 28.81 -0.82
CA GLY A 242 9.73 28.64 0.63
C GLY A 242 8.71 27.65 1.21
N LEU A 243 7.92 26.96 0.40
CA LEU A 243 7.03 25.90 0.88
C LEU A 243 7.81 24.66 1.33
N MET A 244 7.32 24.01 2.37
CA MET A 244 7.87 22.74 2.85
C MET A 244 7.69 21.64 1.79
N ASP A 245 8.62 20.70 1.75
CA ASP A 245 8.59 19.51 0.88
C ASP A 245 7.26 18.74 0.98
N VAL A 246 6.68 18.66 2.18
CA VAL A 246 5.35 18.10 2.41
C VAL A 246 4.69 18.81 3.60
N SER A 247 3.39 19.06 3.49
CA SER A 247 2.56 19.53 4.59
C SER A 247 1.19 18.84 4.59
N LEU A 248 0.64 18.68 5.80
CA LEU A 248 -0.65 18.05 6.02
C LEU A 248 -1.68 19.11 6.43
N HIS A 249 -2.88 18.93 5.92
CA HIS A 249 -4.00 19.84 6.15
C HIS A 249 -5.27 19.01 6.39
N GLY A 250 -6.17 19.54 7.19
CA GLY A 250 -7.53 19.08 7.31
C GLY A 250 -8.45 19.86 6.38
N VAL A 251 -9.63 20.21 6.88
CA VAL A 251 -10.58 21.09 6.17
C VAL A 251 -9.99 22.50 6.00
N ARG A 252 -9.17 22.95 6.96
CA ARG A 252 -8.46 24.23 6.87
C ARG A 252 -6.99 24.02 6.51
N PRO A 253 -6.40 24.93 5.72
CA PRO A 253 -4.98 24.89 5.39
C PRO A 253 -4.10 24.97 6.64
N PHE A 254 -3.11 24.08 6.76
CA PHE A 254 -2.14 23.95 7.85
C PHE A 254 -2.74 23.61 9.23
N GLU A 255 -4.04 23.35 9.29
CA GLU A 255 -4.73 22.85 10.47
C GLU A 255 -5.13 21.39 10.21
N GLY A 256 -4.30 20.46 10.65
CA GLY A 256 -4.58 19.02 10.59
C GLY A 256 -5.35 18.59 11.83
N ASP A 257 -6.67 18.75 11.84
CA ASP A 257 -7.52 18.05 12.80
C ASP A 257 -7.82 16.65 12.29
N PHE A 258 -7.12 15.67 12.84
CA PHE A 258 -7.27 14.25 12.52
C PHE A 258 -7.90 13.50 13.69
N GLY A 259 -8.92 14.10 14.33
CA GLY A 259 -9.70 13.50 15.40
C GLY A 259 -10.53 12.30 14.96
N GLU A 260 -11.51 11.92 15.81
CA GLU A 260 -12.31 10.71 15.65
C GLU A 260 -12.99 10.62 14.27
N ASP A 261 -13.61 11.70 13.83
CA ASP A 261 -14.41 11.76 12.61
C ASP A 261 -13.67 12.42 11.44
N ALA A 262 -12.34 12.49 11.48
CA ALA A 262 -11.57 13.08 10.38
C ALA A 262 -11.74 12.26 9.10
N LYS A 263 -12.58 12.75 8.19
CA LYS A 263 -12.86 12.15 6.87
C LYS A 263 -12.13 12.87 5.74
N VAL A 264 -11.42 13.97 6.03
CA VAL A 264 -10.71 14.76 5.04
C VAL A 264 -9.25 14.90 5.46
N ILE A 265 -8.37 14.46 4.59
CA ILE A 265 -6.92 14.68 4.70
C ILE A 265 -6.46 15.30 3.39
N ALA A 266 -5.73 16.40 3.46
CA ALA A 266 -5.04 16.94 2.31
C ALA A 266 -3.53 16.93 2.58
N ALA A 267 -2.77 16.34 1.67
CA ALA A 267 -1.32 16.41 1.64
C ALA A 267 -0.89 17.33 0.49
N MET A 268 -0.09 18.34 0.80
CA MET A 268 0.53 19.19 -0.21
C MET A 268 1.99 18.80 -0.36
N PHE A 269 2.41 18.55 -1.58
CA PHE A 269 3.80 18.27 -1.93
C PHE A 269 4.37 19.44 -2.71
N ALA A 270 5.55 19.92 -2.35
CA ALA A 270 6.22 21.00 -3.04
C ALA A 270 7.70 20.69 -3.28
N GLY A 271 8.24 21.17 -4.37
CA GLY A 271 9.65 20.99 -4.69
C GLY A 271 10.03 21.70 -5.97
N PHE A 272 11.32 22.01 -6.15
CA PHE A 272 11.83 22.60 -7.38
C PHE A 272 12.20 21.50 -8.38
N ASP A 273 11.48 21.47 -9.51
CA ASP A 273 11.79 20.59 -10.63
C ASP A 273 12.94 21.19 -11.46
N SER A 274 14.14 20.63 -11.28
CA SER A 274 15.35 21.11 -11.97
C SER A 274 15.29 20.92 -13.48
N LYS A 275 14.53 19.97 -14.00
CA LYS A 275 14.34 19.74 -15.44
C LYS A 275 13.46 20.81 -16.06
N ARG A 276 12.38 21.16 -15.38
CA ARG A 276 11.43 22.20 -15.83
C ARG A 276 11.80 23.60 -15.36
N LYS A 277 12.82 23.72 -14.48
CA LYS A 277 13.28 24.99 -13.88
C LYS A 277 12.16 25.80 -13.23
N LYS A 278 11.29 25.13 -12.49
CA LYS A 278 10.18 25.76 -11.78
C LYS A 278 9.77 24.96 -10.55
N ASP A 279 9.11 25.65 -9.61
CA ASP A 279 8.46 24.99 -8.50
C ASP A 279 7.26 24.17 -8.98
N GLU A 280 7.18 22.97 -8.47
CA GLU A 280 6.01 22.10 -8.57
C GLU A 280 5.31 22.06 -7.22
N ILE A 281 4.02 22.37 -7.21
CA ILE A 281 3.16 22.33 -6.02
C ILE A 281 1.92 21.51 -6.39
N GLY A 282 1.73 20.39 -5.69
CA GLY A 282 0.61 19.51 -5.89
C GLY A 282 -0.12 19.24 -4.59
N ARG A 283 -1.45 19.12 -4.65
CA ARG A 283 -2.31 18.70 -3.53
C ARG A 283 -2.95 17.37 -3.85
N ALA A 284 -2.88 16.42 -2.91
CA ALA A 284 -3.71 15.24 -2.89
C ALA A 284 -4.76 15.41 -1.79
N HIS A 285 -6.04 15.27 -2.17
CA HIS A 285 -7.16 15.17 -1.24
C HIS A 285 -7.62 13.72 -1.22
N VAL A 286 -7.72 13.13 -0.04
CA VAL A 286 -8.20 11.77 0.18
C VAL A 286 -9.37 11.80 1.17
#